data_36e54126a31221496facd404ec129b2a
#
_entry.id   36e54126a31221496facd404ec129b2a
#
_cell.length_a   1.000
_cell.length_b   1.000
_cell.length_c   1.000
_cell.angle_alpha   90.00
_cell.angle_beta   90.00
_cell.angle_gamma   90.00
#
_symmetry.space_group_name_H-M   'P 1'
#
loop_
_entity.id
_entity.type
_entity.pdbx_description
1 polymer ?
#
loop_
_entity_poly.entity_id
_entity_poly.type
_entity_poly.pdbx_seq_one_letter_code
_entity_poly.pdbx_strand_id
1 'polypeptide(L)'
;MAQMIGETAAKIKDDLLLSVAGEILKFVQLARITKDPRSGFFPARVLRTFLKIQGSKNIPIQAIGLSLYEELPNTTVEQVGTEVIRTQWLDFSTLGEKSLVGKRVLIVDEVDDTRKTLGYAVKELQKDVEEQYKLLPADAPPTEFAIFVVHNKLKEKASEIPTNVKYFPGAEIDDLWVDYPWEQQDIVEHTRLAEEDKKKHVGDVNRE
;
A
#
# COMPACT_ATOMS: atom_id res chain seq x y z
N MET A 1 -5.70 12.26 -8.59
CA MET A 1 -5.47 11.15 -7.62
C MET A 1 -6.67 10.24 -7.44
N ALA A 2 -7.84 10.67 -6.96
CA ALA A 2 -9.00 9.77 -6.78
C ALA A 2 -9.44 9.06 -8.08
N GLN A 3 -9.41 9.74 -9.22
CA GLN A 3 -9.70 9.17 -10.53
C GLN A 3 -8.71 8.04 -10.86
N MET A 4 -7.40 8.28 -10.71
CA MET A 4 -6.35 7.29 -10.94
C MET A 4 -6.53 6.05 -10.05
N ILE A 5 -6.84 6.25 -8.75
CA ILE A 5 -7.17 5.14 -7.85
C ILE A 5 -8.39 4.35 -8.35
N GLY A 6 -9.42 5.04 -8.88
CA GLY A 6 -10.60 4.41 -9.45
C GLY A 6 -10.30 3.58 -10.70
N GLU A 7 -9.47 4.08 -11.60
CA GLU A 7 -9.03 3.37 -12.81
C GLU A 7 -8.21 2.12 -12.45
N THR A 8 -7.30 2.24 -11.48
CA THR A 8 -6.53 1.09 -10.99
C THR A 8 -7.41 0.09 -10.25
N ALA A 9 -8.43 0.55 -9.53
CA ALA A 9 -9.41 -0.34 -8.89
C ALA A 9 -10.16 -1.22 -9.87
N ALA A 10 -10.45 -0.72 -11.08
CA ALA A 10 -11.06 -1.53 -12.15
C ALA A 10 -10.14 -2.69 -12.56
N LYS A 11 -8.86 -2.41 -12.78
CA LYS A 11 -7.84 -3.45 -13.08
C LYS A 11 -7.73 -4.48 -11.96
N ILE A 12 -7.72 -4.03 -10.70
CA ILE A 12 -7.67 -4.93 -9.53
C ILE A 12 -8.91 -5.83 -9.48
N LYS A 13 -10.11 -5.29 -9.78
CA LYS A 13 -11.33 -6.10 -9.83
C LYS A 13 -11.25 -7.21 -10.86
N ASP A 14 -10.81 -6.88 -12.06
CA ASP A 14 -10.71 -7.81 -13.17
C ASP A 14 -9.67 -8.89 -12.88
N ASP A 15 -8.47 -8.49 -12.43
CA ASP A 15 -7.36 -9.40 -12.19
C ASP A 15 -7.54 -10.31 -10.97
N LEU A 16 -8.20 -9.82 -9.92
CA LEU A 16 -8.49 -10.61 -8.74
C LEU A 16 -9.88 -11.28 -8.80
N LEU A 17 -10.57 -11.23 -9.95
CA LEU A 17 -11.89 -11.82 -10.17
C LEU A 17 -12.91 -11.46 -9.07
N LEU A 18 -12.91 -10.20 -8.61
CA LEU A 18 -13.77 -9.74 -7.51
C LEU A 18 -15.26 -9.63 -7.88
N SER A 19 -15.67 -10.24 -8.98
CA SER A 19 -17.04 -10.17 -9.51
C SER A 19 -18.04 -11.07 -8.78
N VAL A 20 -17.56 -12.02 -7.97
CA VAL A 20 -18.41 -13.00 -7.30
C VAL A 20 -18.71 -12.60 -5.86
N ALA A 21 -20.00 -12.50 -5.52
CA ALA A 21 -20.46 -12.24 -4.16
C ALA A 21 -19.95 -13.33 -3.20
N GLY A 22 -19.20 -12.94 -2.18
CA GLY A 22 -18.69 -13.83 -1.14
C GLY A 22 -17.16 -13.89 -1.03
N GLU A 23 -16.43 -13.35 -1.98
CA GLU A 23 -14.97 -13.31 -1.92
C GLU A 23 -14.48 -12.20 -0.98
N ILE A 24 -13.68 -12.58 0.00
CA ILE A 24 -13.23 -11.68 1.05
C ILE A 24 -11.88 -11.09 0.66
N LEU A 25 -11.91 -9.88 0.12
CA LEU A 25 -10.73 -9.06 -0.02
C LEU A 25 -10.37 -8.49 1.36
N LYS A 26 -9.11 -8.56 1.72
CA LYS A 26 -8.54 -7.93 2.92
C LYS A 26 -7.52 -6.88 2.51
N PHE A 27 -7.61 -5.71 3.12
CA PHE A 27 -6.56 -4.71 2.99
C PHE A 27 -5.59 -4.85 4.15
N VAL A 28 -4.32 -4.91 3.83
CA VAL A 28 -3.23 -4.68 4.77
C VAL A 28 -2.58 -3.37 4.36
N GLN A 29 -2.79 -2.36 5.17
CA GLN A 29 -2.24 -1.04 4.95
C GLN A 29 -0.86 -0.96 5.57
N LEU A 30 0.13 -0.46 4.83
CA LEU A 30 1.42 -0.08 5.37
C LEU A 30 1.29 1.29 6.03
N ALA A 31 1.51 1.34 7.35
CA ALA A 31 1.73 2.58 8.05
C ALA A 31 3.24 2.72 8.23
N ARG A 32 3.85 3.65 7.50
CA ARG A 32 5.23 4.03 7.78
C ARG A 32 5.22 4.91 9.02
N ILE A 33 6.10 4.64 9.97
CA ILE A 33 6.41 5.60 11.01
C ILE A 33 7.39 6.60 10.43
N THR A 34 6.84 7.57 9.75
CA THR A 34 7.38 8.90 9.56
C THR A 34 6.71 9.80 10.59
N LYS A 35 7.01 11.09 10.62
CA LYS A 35 6.28 12.06 11.46
C LYS A 35 4.75 12.01 11.30
N ASP A 36 4.26 11.38 10.21
CA ASP A 36 2.85 11.12 9.98
C ASP A 36 2.56 9.63 9.72
N PRO A 37 2.04 8.89 10.74
CA PRO A 37 1.74 7.46 10.61
C PRO A 37 0.52 7.15 9.73
N ARG A 38 -0.04 8.13 9.01
CA ARG A 38 -1.30 8.02 8.26
C ARG A 38 -1.12 7.67 6.78
N SER A 39 0.11 7.46 6.30
CA SER A 39 0.47 7.41 4.87
C SER A 39 -0.38 6.45 4.03
N GLY A 40 -0.44 5.18 4.35
CA GLY A 40 -1.22 4.20 3.56
C GLY A 40 -2.74 4.20 3.83
N PHE A 41 -3.23 4.90 4.88
CA PHE A 41 -4.64 4.82 5.26
C PHE A 41 -5.57 5.51 4.25
N PHE A 42 -5.21 6.68 3.77
CA PHE A 42 -6.03 7.41 2.81
C PHE A 42 -6.17 6.67 1.48
N PRO A 43 -5.10 6.18 0.84
CA PRO A 43 -5.22 5.34 -0.35
C PRO A 43 -6.11 4.12 -0.14
N ALA A 44 -5.93 3.38 0.94
CA ALA A 44 -6.74 2.21 1.26
C ALA A 44 -8.22 2.56 1.45
N ARG A 45 -8.51 3.68 2.14
CA ARG A 45 -9.87 4.14 2.35
C ARG A 45 -10.57 4.55 1.07
N VAL A 46 -9.87 5.25 0.18
CA VAL A 46 -10.38 5.67 -1.13
C VAL A 46 -10.60 4.45 -2.01
N LEU A 47 -9.58 3.60 -2.16
CA LEU A 47 -9.61 2.39 -2.97
C LEU A 47 -10.77 1.46 -2.56
N ARG A 48 -11.02 1.31 -1.27
CA ARG A 48 -12.14 0.53 -0.74
C ARG A 48 -13.50 0.98 -1.29
N THR A 49 -13.68 2.28 -1.52
CA THR A 49 -14.92 2.81 -2.09
C THR A 49 -15.15 2.29 -3.51
N PHE A 50 -14.10 2.25 -4.31
CA PHE A 50 -14.18 1.77 -5.69
C PHE A 50 -14.27 0.24 -5.79
N LEU A 51 -13.63 -0.49 -4.88
CA LEU A 51 -13.65 -1.96 -4.87
C LEU A 51 -14.90 -2.56 -4.22
N LYS A 52 -15.69 -1.76 -3.51
CA LYS A 52 -16.91 -2.24 -2.87
C LYS A 52 -17.91 -2.73 -3.90
N ILE A 53 -18.45 -3.94 -3.67
CA ILE A 53 -19.57 -4.49 -4.42
C ILE A 53 -20.87 -4.10 -3.71
N GLN A 54 -21.88 -3.67 -4.46
CA GLN A 54 -23.17 -3.31 -3.90
C GLN A 54 -23.80 -4.50 -3.17
N GLY A 55 -24.32 -4.26 -1.97
CA GLY A 55 -24.89 -5.30 -1.11
C GLY A 55 -23.88 -6.13 -0.31
N SER A 56 -22.56 -6.00 -0.57
CA SER A 56 -21.54 -6.69 0.20
C SER A 56 -21.17 -5.96 1.50
N LYS A 57 -20.59 -6.71 2.46
CA LYS A 57 -19.97 -6.10 3.65
C LYS A 57 -18.78 -5.20 3.23
N ASN A 58 -18.43 -4.24 4.08
CA ASN A 58 -17.24 -3.43 3.85
C ASN A 58 -15.99 -4.30 3.90
N ILE A 59 -15.07 -4.04 2.98
CA ILE A 59 -13.75 -4.68 2.97
C ILE A 59 -13.00 -4.24 4.25
N PRO A 60 -12.56 -5.17 5.09
CA PRO A 60 -11.80 -4.82 6.29
C PRO A 60 -10.44 -4.20 5.91
N ILE A 61 -10.03 -3.17 6.63
CA ILE A 61 -8.68 -2.58 6.54
C ILE A 61 -7.97 -2.90 7.85
N GLN A 62 -6.78 -3.48 7.75
CA GLN A 62 -5.89 -3.77 8.86
C GLN A 62 -4.60 -3.00 8.66
N ALA A 63 -4.11 -2.35 9.71
CA ALA A 63 -2.87 -1.58 9.66
C ALA A 63 -1.70 -2.40 10.20
N ILE A 64 -0.57 -2.33 9.52
CA ILE A 64 0.73 -2.77 10.03
C ILE A 64 1.67 -1.56 10.06
N GLY A 65 2.44 -1.43 11.10
CA GLY A 65 3.41 -0.35 11.29
C GLY A 65 4.83 -0.85 11.03
N LEU A 66 5.53 -0.18 10.13
CA LEU A 66 6.92 -0.45 9.79
C LEU A 66 7.72 0.86 9.85
N SER A 67 8.91 0.82 10.41
CA SER A 67 9.85 1.93 10.43
C SER A 67 11.13 1.55 9.70
N LEU A 68 11.60 2.44 8.84
CA LEU A 68 12.91 2.37 8.19
C LEU A 68 13.85 3.46 8.71
N TYR A 69 13.33 4.38 9.55
CA TYR A 69 14.10 5.50 10.08
C TYR A 69 14.49 5.24 11.53
N GLU A 70 15.70 5.61 11.89
CA GLU A 70 16.21 5.57 13.25
C GLU A 70 16.43 7.01 13.72
N GLU A 71 16.07 7.29 14.97
CA GLU A 71 16.45 8.56 15.61
C GLU A 71 17.93 8.49 16.01
N LEU A 72 18.69 9.51 15.65
CA LEU A 72 20.06 9.63 16.14
C LEU A 72 20.03 9.92 17.66
N PRO A 73 20.83 9.20 18.46
CA PRO A 73 20.89 9.43 19.89
C PRO A 73 21.16 10.92 20.21
N ASN A 74 20.32 11.49 21.07
CA ASN A 74 20.38 12.88 21.53
C ASN A 74 20.12 13.97 20.47
N THR A 75 19.48 13.65 19.37
CA THR A 75 19.05 14.63 18.35
C THR A 75 17.62 14.37 17.92
N THR A 76 16.99 15.39 17.31
CA THR A 76 15.68 15.26 16.64
C THR A 76 15.83 14.96 15.14
N VAL A 77 17.05 14.63 14.69
CA VAL A 77 17.36 14.34 13.30
C VAL A 77 17.08 12.86 13.05
N GLU A 78 16.16 12.57 12.15
CA GLU A 78 15.89 11.23 11.67
C GLU A 78 16.91 10.86 10.60
N GLN A 79 17.44 9.65 10.70
CA GLN A 79 18.31 9.05 9.70
C GLN A 79 17.61 7.85 9.09
N VAL A 80 17.82 7.60 7.79
CA VAL A 80 17.32 6.38 7.16
C VAL A 80 18.03 5.18 7.76
N GLY A 81 17.27 4.33 8.45
CA GLY A 81 17.78 3.11 9.05
C GLY A 81 18.22 2.08 8.00
N THR A 82 19.06 1.15 8.43
CA THR A 82 19.54 0.04 7.58
C THR A 82 18.54 -1.09 7.53
N GLU A 83 17.74 -1.27 8.57
CA GLU A 83 16.78 -2.35 8.73
C GLU A 83 15.35 -1.84 8.90
N VAL A 84 14.39 -2.65 8.45
CA VAL A 84 12.96 -2.38 8.65
C VAL A 84 12.54 -2.97 9.99
N ILE A 85 11.97 -2.13 10.85
CA ILE A 85 11.50 -2.52 12.18
C ILE A 85 9.98 -2.61 12.17
N ARG A 86 9.42 -3.68 12.76
CA ARG A 86 7.98 -3.80 13.02
C ARG A 86 7.64 -2.98 14.26
N THR A 87 6.78 -2.00 14.12
CA THR A 87 6.29 -1.18 15.23
C THR A 87 4.87 -1.55 15.62
N GLN A 88 4.08 -2.00 14.65
CA GLN A 88 2.76 -2.59 14.82
C GLN A 88 2.57 -3.73 13.82
N TRP A 89 2.02 -4.86 14.28
CA TRP A 89 1.80 -6.02 13.43
C TRP A 89 0.46 -6.68 13.70
N LEU A 90 0.04 -7.58 12.80
CA LEU A 90 -1.18 -8.35 12.95
C LEU A 90 -0.97 -9.42 14.02
N ASP A 91 -1.92 -9.55 14.91
CA ASP A 91 -1.99 -10.69 15.84
C ASP A 91 -2.88 -11.78 15.26
N PHE A 92 -2.26 -12.73 14.59
CA PHE A 92 -2.96 -13.84 13.93
C PHE A 92 -3.73 -14.74 14.91
N SER A 93 -3.33 -14.78 16.19
CA SER A 93 -3.99 -15.59 17.22
C SER A 93 -5.38 -15.07 17.58
N THR A 94 -5.58 -13.77 17.45
CA THR A 94 -6.85 -13.09 17.78
C THR A 94 -7.71 -12.76 16.56
N LEU A 95 -7.18 -12.93 15.34
CA LEU A 95 -7.89 -12.57 14.12
C LEU A 95 -9.11 -13.47 13.82
N GLY A 96 -9.09 -14.75 14.18
CA GLY A 96 -10.17 -15.68 13.92
C GLY A 96 -10.68 -15.60 12.47
N GLU A 97 -11.95 -15.29 12.24
CA GLU A 97 -12.52 -15.08 10.89
C GLU A 97 -11.88 -13.90 10.13
N LYS A 98 -11.14 -13.04 10.81
CA LYS A 98 -10.37 -11.95 10.20
C LYS A 98 -8.99 -12.40 9.72
N SER A 99 -8.60 -13.66 9.89
CA SER A 99 -7.36 -14.24 9.37
C SER A 99 -7.16 -13.91 7.88
N LEU A 100 -5.91 -13.84 7.46
CA LEU A 100 -5.55 -13.64 6.06
C LEU A 100 -5.58 -14.95 5.26
N VAL A 101 -5.62 -16.10 5.95
CA VAL A 101 -5.59 -17.43 5.31
C VAL A 101 -6.81 -17.64 4.42
N GLY A 102 -6.58 -18.13 3.21
CA GLY A 102 -7.64 -18.39 2.22
C GLY A 102 -8.32 -17.13 1.70
N LYS A 103 -7.65 -15.97 1.80
CA LYS A 103 -8.20 -14.68 1.38
C LYS A 103 -7.35 -14.05 0.27
N ARG A 104 -7.95 -13.12 -0.44
CA ARG A 104 -7.21 -12.20 -1.29
C ARG A 104 -6.76 -11.02 -0.44
N VAL A 105 -5.47 -10.85 -0.32
CA VAL A 105 -4.83 -9.83 0.54
C VAL A 105 -4.24 -8.75 -0.35
N LEU A 106 -4.77 -7.55 -0.25
CA LEU A 106 -4.24 -6.39 -0.96
C LEU A 106 -3.44 -5.53 0.01
N ILE A 107 -2.13 -5.49 -0.20
CA ILE A 107 -1.20 -4.61 0.52
C ILE A 107 -1.28 -3.24 -0.13
N VAL A 108 -1.52 -2.20 0.67
CA VAL A 108 -1.70 -0.83 0.16
C VAL A 108 -0.67 0.08 0.78
N ASP A 109 0.06 0.79 -0.08
CA ASP A 109 0.98 1.86 0.32
C ASP A 109 0.76 3.09 -0.56
N GLU A 110 1.30 4.23 -0.19
CA GLU A 110 1.20 5.45 -0.99
C GLU A 110 2.30 5.51 -2.05
N VAL A 111 3.54 5.16 -1.70
CA VAL A 111 4.68 5.24 -2.61
C VAL A 111 5.61 4.05 -2.49
N ASP A 112 5.91 3.43 -3.62
CA ASP A 112 7.01 2.47 -3.76
C ASP A 112 8.28 3.23 -4.18
N ASP A 113 9.06 3.63 -3.19
CA ASP A 113 10.31 4.34 -3.39
C ASP A 113 11.47 3.35 -3.62
N THR A 114 12.17 2.93 -2.57
CA THR A 114 13.25 1.93 -2.64
C THR A 114 12.74 0.49 -2.56
N ARG A 115 11.48 0.27 -2.31
CA ARG A 115 10.84 -1.04 -2.08
C ARG A 115 11.29 -1.80 -0.83
N LYS A 116 12.18 -1.24 -0.01
CA LYS A 116 12.65 -1.92 1.21
C LYS A 116 11.50 -2.26 2.14
N THR A 117 10.70 -1.28 2.50
CA THR A 117 9.56 -1.45 3.42
C THR A 117 8.49 -2.37 2.83
N LEU A 118 8.13 -2.13 1.55
CA LEU A 118 7.13 -2.92 0.85
C LEU A 118 7.57 -4.39 0.69
N GLY A 119 8.81 -4.63 0.25
CA GLY A 119 9.35 -5.99 0.11
C GLY A 119 9.43 -6.73 1.44
N TYR A 120 9.82 -6.04 2.51
CA TYR A 120 9.78 -6.61 3.86
C TYR A 120 8.36 -7.00 4.27
N ALA A 121 7.38 -6.11 4.07
CA ALA A 121 5.99 -6.38 4.43
C ALA A 121 5.43 -7.60 3.71
N VAL A 122 5.65 -7.71 2.40
CA VAL A 122 5.20 -8.86 1.59
C VAL A 122 5.79 -10.16 2.12
N LYS A 123 7.13 -10.19 2.29
CA LYS A 123 7.85 -11.39 2.76
C LYS A 123 7.35 -11.84 4.12
N GLU A 124 7.21 -10.92 5.04
CA GLU A 124 6.82 -11.26 6.41
C GLU A 124 5.34 -11.66 6.52
N LEU A 125 4.44 -11.03 5.74
CA LEU A 125 3.04 -11.44 5.70
C LEU A 125 2.89 -12.83 5.06
N GLN A 126 3.62 -13.14 3.99
CA GLN A 126 3.63 -14.47 3.39
C GLN A 126 4.12 -15.52 4.40
N LYS A 127 5.22 -15.25 5.09
CA LYS A 127 5.76 -16.13 6.13
C LYS A 127 4.76 -16.38 7.26
N ASP A 128 4.12 -15.32 7.76
CA ASP A 128 3.14 -15.45 8.84
C ASP A 128 1.91 -16.26 8.39
N VAL A 129 1.47 -16.11 7.15
CA VAL A 129 0.38 -16.90 6.57
C VAL A 129 0.79 -18.36 6.37
N GLU A 130 2.02 -18.63 5.92
CA GLU A 130 2.56 -19.99 5.81
C GLU A 130 2.61 -20.70 7.17
N GLU A 131 2.99 -20.00 8.24
CA GLU A 131 2.94 -20.56 9.59
C GLU A 131 1.51 -20.93 10.02
N GLN A 132 0.53 -20.12 9.65
CA GLN A 132 -0.87 -20.43 9.93
C GLN A 132 -1.36 -21.66 9.15
N TYR A 133 -0.90 -21.84 7.89
CA TYR A 133 -1.26 -23.04 7.11
C TYR A 133 -0.80 -24.35 7.75
N LYS A 134 0.30 -24.36 8.50
CA LYS A 134 0.76 -25.56 9.22
C LYS A 134 -0.24 -26.06 10.26
N LEU A 135 -1.15 -25.21 10.69
CA LEU A 135 -2.18 -25.50 11.71
C LEU A 135 -3.53 -25.88 11.07
N LEU A 136 -3.64 -25.88 9.75
CA LEU A 136 -4.89 -26.07 9.02
C LEU A 136 -4.88 -27.39 8.22
N PRO A 137 -6.07 -27.89 7.84
CA PRO A 137 -6.18 -29.01 6.90
C PRO A 137 -5.46 -28.74 5.58
N ALA A 138 -4.95 -29.79 4.94
CA ALA A 138 -4.16 -29.69 3.71
C ALA A 138 -4.96 -29.16 2.48
N ASP A 139 -6.28 -29.15 2.57
CA ASP A 139 -7.20 -28.67 1.55
C ASP A 139 -7.65 -27.21 1.76
N ALA A 140 -7.03 -26.51 2.73
CA ALA A 140 -7.32 -25.10 2.96
C ALA A 140 -7.04 -24.26 1.70
N PRO A 141 -7.95 -23.36 1.28
CA PRO A 141 -7.79 -22.57 0.08
C PRO A 141 -6.58 -21.66 0.18
N PRO A 142 -5.83 -21.42 -0.93
CA PRO A 142 -4.63 -20.59 -0.90
C PRO A 142 -4.94 -19.12 -0.61
N THR A 143 -4.00 -18.43 0.02
CA THR A 143 -4.01 -16.98 0.15
C THR A 143 -3.34 -16.37 -1.08
N GLU A 144 -4.01 -15.43 -1.71
CA GLU A 144 -3.46 -14.65 -2.82
C GLU A 144 -3.04 -13.27 -2.33
N PHE A 145 -1.83 -12.86 -2.69
CA PHE A 145 -1.31 -11.52 -2.36
C PHE A 145 -1.27 -10.64 -3.61
N ALA A 146 -1.63 -9.39 -3.40
CA ALA A 146 -1.47 -8.32 -4.37
C ALA A 146 -1.03 -7.04 -3.67
N ILE A 147 -0.47 -6.13 -4.44
CA ILE A 147 0.03 -4.84 -3.97
C ILE A 147 -0.66 -3.73 -4.78
N PHE A 148 -1.07 -2.68 -4.11
CA PHE A 148 -1.43 -1.41 -4.72
C PHE A 148 -0.58 -0.29 -4.11
N VAL A 149 0.05 0.51 -4.96
CA VAL A 149 0.70 1.76 -4.56
C VAL A 149 0.14 2.92 -5.38
N VAL A 150 0.02 4.10 -4.77
CA VAL A 150 -0.45 5.27 -5.52
C VAL A 150 0.60 5.67 -6.55
N HIS A 151 1.87 5.74 -6.14
CA HIS A 151 2.97 6.04 -7.04
C HIS A 151 4.09 5.00 -6.94
N ASN A 152 4.61 4.58 -8.09
CA ASN A 152 5.84 3.81 -8.22
C ASN A 152 6.93 4.72 -8.77
N LYS A 153 8.00 4.95 -8.01
CA LYS A 153 9.15 5.70 -8.50
C LYS A 153 10.00 4.85 -9.43
N LEU A 154 10.34 5.39 -10.60
CA LEU A 154 11.19 4.74 -11.60
C LEU A 154 12.66 4.87 -11.21
N LYS A 155 13.10 4.04 -10.31
CA LYS A 155 14.47 3.96 -9.79
C LYS A 155 14.84 2.53 -9.44
N GLU A 156 16.13 2.29 -9.19
CA GLU A 156 16.62 1.01 -8.70
C GLU A 156 15.93 0.61 -7.40
N LYS A 157 15.49 -0.63 -7.33
CA LYS A 157 14.78 -1.19 -6.18
C LYS A 157 15.69 -2.07 -5.34
N ALA A 158 15.65 -1.90 -4.03
CA ALA A 158 16.45 -2.67 -3.09
C ALA A 158 15.92 -4.10 -2.84
N SER A 159 14.70 -4.40 -3.31
CA SER A 159 14.12 -5.74 -3.22
C SER A 159 13.17 -6.01 -4.39
N GLU A 160 12.98 -7.30 -4.70
CA GLU A 160 12.04 -7.74 -5.72
C GLU A 160 10.69 -8.09 -5.12
N ILE A 161 9.63 -7.98 -5.93
CA ILE A 161 8.30 -8.50 -5.61
C ILE A 161 8.28 -9.97 -6.07
N PRO A 162 7.84 -10.92 -5.22
CA PRO A 162 7.68 -12.30 -5.62
C PRO A 162 6.77 -12.44 -6.84
N THR A 163 7.10 -13.33 -7.76
CA THR A 163 6.38 -13.50 -9.04
C THR A 163 4.92 -13.92 -8.89
N ASN A 164 4.56 -14.50 -7.74
CA ASN A 164 3.19 -14.86 -7.38
C ASN A 164 2.39 -13.72 -6.75
N VAL A 165 2.96 -12.53 -6.63
CA VAL A 165 2.30 -11.34 -6.06
C VAL A 165 2.01 -10.34 -7.18
N LYS A 166 0.75 -10.04 -7.40
CA LYS A 166 0.33 -9.05 -8.40
C LYS A 166 0.65 -7.64 -7.92
N TYR A 167 1.11 -6.79 -8.83
CA TYR A 167 1.51 -5.42 -8.52
C TYR A 167 0.76 -4.40 -9.38
N PHE A 168 0.08 -3.46 -8.73
CA PHE A 168 -0.78 -2.45 -9.36
C PHE A 168 -0.31 -1.04 -8.97
N PRO A 169 0.59 -0.41 -9.72
CA PRO A 169 0.87 1.00 -9.53
C PRO A 169 -0.27 1.86 -10.08
N GLY A 170 -0.66 2.89 -9.35
CA GLY A 170 -1.61 3.89 -9.82
C GLY A 170 -1.00 4.76 -10.91
N ALA A 171 0.24 5.23 -10.67
CA ALA A 171 1.06 5.92 -11.65
C ALA A 171 2.54 5.58 -11.45
N GLU A 172 3.30 5.65 -12.54
CA GLU A 172 4.76 5.61 -12.53
C GLU A 172 5.29 7.04 -12.62
N ILE A 173 6.28 7.36 -11.81
CA ILE A 173 6.88 8.70 -11.73
C ILE A 173 8.39 8.59 -11.59
N ASP A 174 9.09 9.63 -12.01
CA ASP A 174 10.53 9.77 -11.77
C ASP A 174 10.84 9.83 -10.27
N ASP A 175 12.11 9.74 -9.91
CA ASP A 175 12.56 9.83 -8.52
C ASP A 175 12.48 11.27 -7.97
N LEU A 176 11.26 11.79 -7.93
CA LEU A 176 10.93 13.11 -7.40
C LEU A 176 10.32 12.99 -6.00
N TRP A 177 10.44 14.06 -5.23
CA TRP A 177 9.70 14.16 -3.97
C TRP A 177 8.20 14.30 -4.27
N VAL A 178 7.38 13.45 -3.66
CA VAL A 178 5.92 13.51 -3.78
C VAL A 178 5.36 14.06 -2.49
N ASP A 179 4.56 15.09 -2.61
CA ASP A 179 3.91 15.76 -1.49
C ASP A 179 2.41 15.43 -1.53
N TYR A 180 1.94 14.68 -0.56
CA TYR A 180 0.55 14.22 -0.55
C TYR A 180 -0.36 15.19 0.20
N PRO A 181 -1.62 15.40 -0.27
CA PRO A 181 -2.53 16.36 0.36
C PRO A 181 -2.89 16.00 1.80
N TRP A 182 -2.85 14.73 2.18
CA TRP A 182 -3.13 14.29 3.56
C TRP A 182 -1.95 14.46 4.52
N GLU A 183 -0.79 14.86 4.02
CA GLU A 183 0.40 15.19 4.81
C GLU A 183 0.54 16.69 5.06
N GLN A 184 -0.28 17.49 4.34
CA GLN A 184 -0.18 18.94 4.39
C GLN A 184 -1.06 19.58 5.45
N GLN A 185 -0.51 20.56 6.14
CA GLN A 185 -1.25 21.39 7.09
C GLN A 185 -2.01 22.52 6.38
N ASP A 186 -1.45 23.05 5.30
CA ASP A 186 -2.07 24.06 4.43
C ASP A 186 -2.48 23.45 3.10
N ILE A 187 -3.71 22.93 3.05
CA ILE A 187 -4.24 22.29 1.84
C ILE A 187 -4.52 23.29 0.71
N VAL A 188 -4.73 24.57 1.03
CA VAL A 188 -4.96 25.62 0.01
C VAL A 188 -3.66 25.92 -0.70
N GLU A 189 -2.58 26.11 0.04
CA GLU A 189 -1.24 26.32 -0.52
C GLU A 189 -0.76 25.10 -1.31
N HIS A 190 -0.97 23.89 -0.79
CA HIS A 190 -0.68 22.65 -1.51
C HIS A 190 -1.40 22.59 -2.85
N THR A 191 -2.69 22.95 -2.89
CA THR A 191 -3.49 22.96 -4.13
C THR A 191 -2.93 23.98 -5.11
N ARG A 192 -2.61 25.20 -4.65
CA ARG A 192 -2.01 26.25 -5.47
C ARG A 192 -0.69 25.80 -6.11
N LEU A 193 0.21 25.22 -5.32
CA LEU A 193 1.49 24.69 -5.80
C LEU A 193 1.31 23.56 -6.82
N ALA A 194 0.38 22.65 -6.59
CA ALA A 194 0.07 21.56 -7.52
C ALA A 194 -0.49 22.07 -8.87
N GLU A 195 -1.27 23.15 -8.87
CA GLU A 195 -1.76 23.79 -10.09
C GLU A 195 -0.63 24.50 -10.85
N GLU A 196 0.29 25.14 -10.15
CA GLU A 196 1.47 25.76 -10.76
C GLU A 196 2.41 24.72 -11.39
N ASP A 197 2.64 23.62 -10.70
CA ASP A 197 3.46 22.50 -11.19
C ASP A 197 2.87 21.92 -12.49
N LYS A 198 1.56 21.67 -12.51
CA LYS A 198 0.87 21.22 -13.74
C LYS A 198 1.05 22.17 -14.91
N LYS A 199 1.00 23.48 -14.69
CA LYS A 199 1.17 24.48 -15.76
C LYS A 199 2.59 24.46 -16.34
N LYS A 200 3.62 24.21 -15.52
CA LYS A 200 5.01 24.08 -15.97
C LYS A 200 5.17 22.88 -16.91
N HIS A 201 4.63 21.71 -16.51
CA HIS A 201 4.76 20.48 -17.29
C HIS A 201 3.93 20.47 -18.58
N VAL A 202 2.75 21.13 -18.62
CA VAL A 202 1.95 21.27 -19.85
C VAL A 202 2.63 22.21 -20.86
N GLY A 203 3.45 23.16 -20.40
CA GLY A 203 4.21 24.06 -21.27
C GLY A 203 5.35 23.37 -22.02
N ASP A 204 5.90 22.27 -21.49
CA ASP A 204 7.01 21.55 -22.12
C ASP A 204 6.54 20.55 -23.19
N VAL A 205 5.34 20.00 -23.08
CA VAL A 205 4.75 19.05 -24.06
C VAL A 205 4.40 19.75 -25.40
N ASN A 206 4.25 21.08 -25.42
CA ASN A 206 3.94 21.84 -26.63
C ASN A 206 5.17 22.45 -27.32
N ARG A 207 6.38 22.05 -26.94
CA ARG A 207 7.65 22.56 -27.52
C ARG A 207 8.44 21.53 -28.33
N GLU A 208 7.90 20.33 -28.56
CA GLU A 208 8.48 19.33 -29.47
C GLU A 208 7.76 19.29 -30.82
#